data_43302b4f8094cedcbfb8f4a316c897b5
#
_entry.id   43302b4f8094cedcbfb8f4a316c897b5
#
_cell.length_a   1.000
_cell.length_b   1.000
_cell.length_c   1.000
_cell.angle_alpha   90.00
_cell.angle_beta   90.00
_cell.angle_gamma   90.00
#
_symmetry.space_group_name_H-M   'P 1'
#
loop_
_entity.id
_entity.type
_entity.pdbx_description
1 polymer ?
#
loop_
_entity_poly.entity_id
_entity_poly.type
_entity_poly.pdbx_seq_one_letter_code
_entity_poly.pdbx_strand_id
1 'polypeptide(L)'
;MGLFQKHQALERHSLLLTVGILLVVAVGGIVEIAPLFYLENTIEKVKGMRPYTPLELTGRNIYIREGCYTCHSQMVRPLRDEVERYGHYSLAAESMYDHPFQWGSKRTGPDLARLGGKYSDEWHVDHLRDPRSVVPGSVMPPYAFLSDNIVHFEDIGDHLKTLRFEGVPYSDEMIESAKADLVAQADPNADYDDQDALVARYEAAAGRKGTVIVGDYDGDPSRVTEMDALVAYLQMTGTLVDFSTYEADDLSNRR
;
A
#
# COMPACT_ATOMS: atom_id res chain seq x y z
N MET A 1 45.13 -28.71 21.43
CA MET A 1 44.71 -27.33 21.16
C MET A 1 43.49 -27.02 21.99
N GLY A 2 43.61 -26.10 22.94
CA GLY A 2 42.45 -25.72 23.78
C GLY A 2 41.39 -24.94 22.99
N LEU A 3 40.14 -24.93 23.49
CA LEU A 3 39.03 -24.24 22.86
C LEU A 3 39.35 -22.77 22.55
N PHE A 4 40.01 -22.07 23.44
CA PHE A 4 40.44 -20.68 23.27
C PHE A 4 41.43 -20.48 22.11
N GLN A 5 42.34 -21.42 21.85
CA GLN A 5 43.26 -21.32 20.72
C GLN A 5 42.58 -21.48 19.37
N LYS A 6 41.51 -22.34 19.31
CA LYS A 6 40.70 -22.50 18.11
C LYS A 6 39.89 -21.23 17.82
N HIS A 7 39.32 -20.61 18.87
CA HIS A 7 38.58 -19.36 18.75
C HIS A 7 39.45 -18.22 18.25
N GLN A 8 40.63 -18.08 18.83
CA GLN A 8 41.60 -17.04 18.43
C GLN A 8 42.10 -17.21 16.98
N ALA A 9 42.19 -18.44 16.48
CA ALA A 9 42.51 -18.68 15.08
C ALA A 9 41.40 -18.16 14.13
N LEU A 10 40.12 -18.32 14.51
CA LEU A 10 38.98 -17.80 13.74
C LEU A 10 38.98 -16.26 13.72
N GLU A 11 39.22 -15.64 14.87
CA GLU A 11 39.25 -14.17 15.01
C GLU A 11 40.40 -13.52 14.23
N ARG A 12 41.51 -14.21 14.08
CA ARG A 12 42.68 -13.72 13.32
C ARG A 12 42.54 -13.83 11.80
N HIS A 13 41.57 -14.62 11.33
CA HIS A 13 41.34 -14.82 9.90
C HIS A 13 39.98 -14.23 9.52
N SER A 14 39.94 -12.93 9.20
CA SER A 14 38.71 -12.19 8.88
C SER A 14 37.89 -12.87 7.79
N LEU A 15 38.51 -13.45 6.78
CA LEU A 15 37.79 -14.18 5.71
C LEU A 15 37.05 -15.41 6.26
N LEU A 16 37.72 -16.22 7.09
CA LEU A 16 37.12 -17.40 7.70
C LEU A 16 35.98 -17.03 8.66
N LEU A 17 36.19 -15.96 9.43
CA LEU A 17 35.16 -15.43 10.33
C LEU A 17 33.93 -14.96 9.55
N THR A 18 34.16 -14.16 8.48
CA THR A 18 33.06 -13.66 7.63
C THR A 18 32.29 -14.79 6.97
N VAL A 19 32.97 -15.76 6.37
CA VAL A 19 32.32 -16.93 5.75
C VAL A 19 31.56 -17.74 6.80
N GLY A 20 32.15 -17.96 7.98
CA GLY A 20 31.47 -18.65 9.08
C GLY A 20 30.19 -17.94 9.55
N ILE A 21 30.26 -16.63 9.71
CA ILE A 21 29.09 -15.80 10.06
C ILE A 21 28.01 -15.90 8.98
N LEU A 22 28.39 -15.73 7.70
CA LEU A 22 27.45 -15.83 6.59
C LEU A 22 26.75 -17.19 6.52
N LEU A 23 27.50 -18.28 6.72
CA LEU A 23 26.90 -19.62 6.73
C LEU A 23 25.91 -19.80 7.89
N VAL A 24 26.28 -19.40 9.10
CA VAL A 24 25.38 -19.53 10.26
C VAL A 24 24.12 -18.67 10.11
N VAL A 25 24.29 -17.42 9.67
CA VAL A 25 23.15 -16.51 9.44
C VAL A 25 22.28 -17.02 8.30
N ALA A 26 22.88 -17.53 7.20
CA ALA A 26 22.14 -18.10 6.09
C ALA A 26 21.29 -19.32 6.51
N VAL A 27 21.85 -20.22 7.32
CA VAL A 27 21.07 -21.36 7.85
C VAL A 27 19.90 -20.88 8.70
N GLY A 28 20.10 -19.94 9.62
CA GLY A 28 19.02 -19.38 10.44
C GLY A 28 17.97 -18.68 9.57
N GLY A 29 18.41 -17.86 8.61
CA GLY A 29 17.51 -17.17 7.67
C GLY A 29 16.69 -18.15 6.81
N ILE A 30 17.32 -19.22 6.29
CA ILE A 30 16.59 -20.23 5.49
C ILE A 30 15.54 -20.96 6.34
N VAL A 31 15.87 -21.33 7.59
CA VAL A 31 14.91 -22.00 8.50
C VAL A 31 13.68 -21.15 8.76
N GLU A 32 13.85 -19.82 8.88
CA GLU A 32 12.72 -18.89 9.09
C GLU A 32 11.98 -18.52 7.81
N ILE A 33 12.71 -18.30 6.70
CA ILE A 33 12.12 -17.78 5.46
C ILE A 33 11.50 -18.89 4.62
N ALA A 34 12.15 -20.04 4.51
CA ALA A 34 11.68 -21.11 3.63
C ALA A 34 10.25 -21.57 3.92
N PRO A 35 9.79 -21.73 5.19
CA PRO A 35 8.42 -22.07 5.48
C PRO A 35 7.38 -21.07 4.96
N LEU A 36 7.72 -19.78 4.85
CA LEU A 36 6.79 -18.76 4.39
C LEU A 36 6.34 -18.96 2.93
N PHE A 37 7.10 -19.72 2.13
CA PHE A 37 6.74 -20.04 0.76
C PHE A 37 5.70 -21.17 0.63
N TYR A 38 5.47 -21.95 1.68
CA TYR A 38 4.49 -23.05 1.65
C TYR A 38 3.46 -23.02 2.79
N LEU A 39 3.58 -22.09 3.72
CA LEU A 39 2.55 -21.89 4.73
C LEU A 39 1.42 -21.06 4.12
N GLU A 40 0.31 -21.74 3.81
CA GLU A 40 -0.85 -21.11 3.18
C GLU A 40 -1.78 -20.38 4.19
N ASN A 41 -1.51 -20.45 5.48
CA ASN A 41 -2.37 -19.92 6.53
C ASN A 41 -1.87 -18.58 7.13
N THR A 42 -0.86 -17.97 6.51
CA THR A 42 -0.27 -16.70 7.00
C THR A 42 -1.01 -15.46 6.50
N ILE A 43 -1.79 -15.61 5.44
CA ILE A 43 -2.57 -14.52 4.83
C ILE A 43 -4.02 -14.99 4.71
N GLU A 44 -4.96 -14.20 5.20
CA GLU A 44 -6.37 -14.51 5.15
C GLU A 44 -6.89 -14.52 3.70
N LYS A 45 -7.80 -15.43 3.36
CA LYS A 45 -8.54 -15.42 2.10
C LYS A 45 -9.73 -14.48 2.23
N VAL A 46 -9.59 -13.28 1.75
CA VAL A 46 -10.66 -12.30 1.74
C VAL A 46 -11.03 -11.89 0.32
N LYS A 47 -12.31 -11.60 0.08
CA LYS A 47 -12.78 -11.04 -1.19
C LYS A 47 -12.55 -9.54 -1.21
N GLY A 48 -12.33 -9.00 -2.39
CA GLY A 48 -12.17 -7.56 -2.60
C GLY A 48 -10.73 -7.12 -2.77
N MET A 49 -9.76 -7.93 -2.35
CA MET A 49 -8.35 -7.60 -2.56
C MET A 49 -7.99 -7.67 -4.05
N ARG A 50 -7.37 -6.64 -4.53
CA ARG A 50 -6.88 -6.48 -5.90
C ARG A 50 -5.56 -5.69 -5.91
N PRO A 51 -4.77 -5.80 -6.98
CA PRO A 51 -3.67 -4.87 -7.19
C PRO A 51 -4.17 -3.41 -7.21
N TYR A 52 -3.29 -2.49 -6.86
CA TYR A 52 -3.58 -1.07 -7.00
C TYR A 52 -3.81 -0.70 -8.46
N THR A 53 -4.74 0.20 -8.72
CA THR A 53 -4.84 0.84 -10.03
C THR A 53 -3.58 1.71 -10.26
N PRO A 54 -3.28 2.09 -11.51
CA PRO A 54 -2.11 2.94 -11.80
C PRO A 54 -2.11 4.27 -11.03
N LEU A 55 -3.27 4.90 -10.85
CA LEU A 55 -3.40 6.14 -10.09
C LEU A 55 -3.17 5.90 -8.58
N GLU A 56 -3.79 4.87 -8.01
CA GLU A 56 -3.60 4.49 -6.61
C GLU A 56 -2.13 4.11 -6.31
N LEU A 57 -1.50 3.37 -7.23
CA LEU A 57 -0.07 3.03 -7.11
C LEU A 57 0.82 4.27 -7.13
N THR A 58 0.53 5.21 -8.03
CA THR A 58 1.22 6.50 -8.08
C THR A 58 1.05 7.26 -6.77
N GLY A 59 -0.18 7.32 -6.24
CA GLY A 59 -0.47 7.93 -4.95
C GLY A 59 0.28 7.28 -3.79
N ARG A 60 0.37 5.94 -3.79
CA ARG A 60 1.17 5.19 -2.82
C ARG A 60 2.67 5.54 -2.93
N ASN A 61 3.19 5.66 -4.12
CA ASN A 61 4.59 6.05 -4.33
C ASN A 61 4.86 7.47 -3.82
N ILE A 62 3.93 8.40 -4.02
CA ILE A 62 3.98 9.76 -3.45
C ILE A 62 3.93 9.70 -1.93
N TYR A 63 3.01 8.92 -1.35
CA TYR A 63 2.91 8.72 0.09
C TYR A 63 4.24 8.26 0.73
N ILE A 64 4.95 7.34 0.06
CA ILE A 64 6.25 6.85 0.49
C ILE A 64 7.33 7.93 0.29
N ARG A 65 7.36 8.57 -0.87
CA ARG A 65 8.32 9.63 -1.22
C ARG A 65 8.27 10.80 -0.24
N GLU A 66 7.06 11.24 0.11
CA GLU A 66 6.85 12.36 1.03
C GLU A 66 7.00 11.95 2.52
N GLY A 67 7.20 10.66 2.79
CA GLY A 67 7.47 10.16 4.14
C GLY A 67 6.28 10.22 5.09
N CYS A 68 5.05 10.16 4.61
CA CYS A 68 3.83 10.22 5.42
C CYS A 68 3.82 9.16 6.54
N TYR A 69 4.38 7.97 6.25
CA TYR A 69 4.53 6.87 7.20
C TYR A 69 5.45 7.19 8.41
N THR A 70 6.23 8.25 8.35
CA THR A 70 7.09 8.66 9.49
C THR A 70 6.28 9.29 10.63
N CYS A 71 5.11 9.85 10.31
CA CYS A 71 4.20 10.49 11.26
C CYS A 71 2.87 9.75 11.41
N HIS A 72 2.43 9.01 10.39
CA HIS A 72 1.20 8.24 10.37
C HIS A 72 1.51 6.74 10.30
N SER A 73 0.86 5.94 11.14
CA SER A 73 0.83 4.50 10.95
C SER A 73 -0.25 4.11 9.93
N GLN A 74 -0.14 2.90 9.38
CA GLN A 74 -1.11 2.33 8.45
C GLN A 74 -1.43 0.89 8.83
N MET A 75 -1.58 0.64 10.13
CA MET A 75 -1.95 -0.66 10.68
C MET A 75 -2.72 -0.46 11.97
N VAL A 76 -3.98 -0.85 11.98
CA VAL A 76 -4.79 -0.93 13.20
C VAL A 76 -4.46 -2.25 13.89
N ARG A 77 -3.93 -2.18 15.11
CA ARG A 77 -3.58 -3.36 15.88
C ARG A 77 -4.85 -4.03 16.47
N PRO A 78 -4.83 -5.35 16.77
CA PRO A 78 -5.96 -6.07 17.37
C PRO A 78 -6.08 -5.75 18.87
N LEU A 79 -6.10 -4.47 19.21
CA LEU A 79 -6.29 -3.95 20.57
C LEU A 79 -7.64 -3.23 20.63
N ARG A 80 -8.36 -3.42 21.75
CA ARG A 80 -9.71 -2.89 21.92
C ARG A 80 -9.80 -1.39 21.65
N ASP A 81 -8.92 -0.61 22.25
CA ASP A 81 -8.86 0.85 22.13
C ASP A 81 -8.60 1.31 20.70
N GLU A 82 -7.80 0.55 19.92
CA GLU A 82 -7.54 0.86 18.52
C GLU A 82 -8.72 0.53 17.62
N VAL A 83 -9.35 -0.63 17.84
CA VAL A 83 -10.52 -1.03 17.07
C VAL A 83 -11.70 -0.10 17.35
N GLU A 84 -11.89 0.33 18.61
CA GLU A 84 -12.92 1.33 18.96
C GLU A 84 -12.64 2.70 18.31
N ARG A 85 -11.36 3.08 18.15
CA ARG A 85 -10.99 4.38 17.59
C ARG A 85 -10.97 4.42 16.07
N TYR A 86 -10.44 3.40 15.43
CA TYR A 86 -10.14 3.40 13.99
C TYR A 86 -11.05 2.47 13.18
N GLY A 87 -11.63 1.46 13.78
CA GLY A 87 -12.39 0.40 13.13
C GLY A 87 -11.67 -0.94 13.19
N HIS A 88 -12.06 -1.89 12.34
CA HIS A 88 -11.53 -3.25 12.37
C HIS A 88 -9.99 -3.27 12.28
N TYR A 89 -9.35 -4.18 13.05
CA TYR A 89 -7.90 -4.36 12.97
C TYR A 89 -7.45 -4.78 11.56
N SER A 90 -6.21 -4.44 11.21
CA SER A 90 -5.66 -4.71 9.88
C SER A 90 -5.39 -6.20 9.69
N LEU A 91 -5.78 -6.73 8.53
CA LEU A 91 -5.51 -8.09 8.10
C LEU A 91 -4.22 -8.14 7.28
N ALA A 92 -3.49 -9.25 7.34
CA ALA A 92 -2.31 -9.46 6.49
C ALA A 92 -2.66 -9.39 5.00
N ALA A 93 -3.87 -9.83 4.64
CA ALA A 93 -4.38 -9.75 3.28
C ALA A 93 -4.43 -8.32 2.71
N GLU A 94 -4.67 -7.30 3.53
CA GLU A 94 -4.75 -5.92 3.06
C GLU A 94 -3.43 -5.39 2.52
N SER A 95 -2.30 -5.97 2.93
CA SER A 95 -0.95 -5.58 2.49
C SER A 95 -0.27 -6.64 1.64
N MET A 96 -1.02 -7.64 1.15
CA MET A 96 -0.44 -8.78 0.43
C MET A 96 0.26 -8.41 -0.89
N TYR A 97 -0.08 -7.25 -1.48
CA TYR A 97 0.50 -6.72 -2.70
C TYR A 97 1.41 -5.52 -2.46
N ASP A 98 1.68 -5.18 -1.20
CA ASP A 98 2.55 -4.08 -0.84
C ASP A 98 4.02 -4.48 -0.82
N HIS A 99 4.83 -3.78 -1.59
CA HIS A 99 6.29 -3.96 -1.67
C HIS A 99 7.00 -2.60 -1.52
N PRO A 100 7.48 -2.27 -0.30
CA PRO A 100 7.21 -2.86 1.02
C PRO A 100 5.85 -2.44 1.56
N PHE A 101 5.28 -3.22 2.47
CA PHE A 101 4.07 -2.80 3.16
C PHE A 101 4.36 -1.73 4.24
N GLN A 102 3.32 -0.91 4.50
CA GLN A 102 3.44 0.24 5.39
C GLN A 102 2.70 -0.03 6.69
N TRP A 103 3.40 -0.12 7.81
CA TRP A 103 2.73 -0.24 9.10
C TRP A 103 2.96 0.99 9.99
N GLY A 104 4.20 1.48 10.12
CA GLY A 104 4.56 2.57 11.00
C GLY A 104 4.32 2.28 12.47
N SER A 105 5.32 2.56 13.30
CA SER A 105 5.21 2.41 14.76
C SER A 105 4.94 3.75 15.46
N LYS A 106 5.00 4.86 14.74
CA LYS A 106 4.77 6.21 15.27
C LYS A 106 3.43 6.75 14.79
N ARG A 107 2.77 7.46 15.67
CA ARG A 107 1.50 8.14 15.44
C ARG A 107 1.56 9.57 15.96
N THR A 108 2.38 10.41 15.32
CA THR A 108 2.28 11.87 15.51
C THR A 108 0.93 12.33 14.97
N GLY A 109 0.51 11.79 13.82
CA GLY A 109 -0.84 11.85 13.31
C GLY A 109 -1.61 10.54 13.56
N PRO A 110 -2.92 10.46 13.19
CA PRO A 110 -3.73 9.25 13.31
C PRO A 110 -3.28 8.15 12.37
N ASP A 111 -3.74 6.91 12.65
CA ASP A 111 -3.61 5.78 11.74
C ASP A 111 -4.46 5.98 10.48
N LEU A 112 -3.92 5.63 9.31
CA LEU A 112 -4.55 5.85 8.01
C LEU A 112 -5.14 4.57 7.37
N ALA A 113 -5.00 3.40 8.02
CA ALA A 113 -5.46 2.13 7.44
C ALA A 113 -6.99 2.05 7.21
N ARG A 114 -7.77 2.94 7.83
CA ARG A 114 -9.24 3.00 7.71
C ARG A 114 -9.69 4.41 7.31
N LEU A 115 -8.92 5.04 6.43
CA LEU A 115 -9.19 6.42 6.05
C LEU A 115 -10.18 6.53 4.90
N GLY A 116 -10.18 5.57 3.97
CA GLY A 116 -11.02 5.58 2.78
C GLY A 116 -12.50 5.75 3.08
N GLY A 117 -13.14 6.67 2.38
CA GLY A 117 -14.55 7.01 2.56
C GLY A 117 -14.90 7.74 3.86
N LYS A 118 -13.91 8.07 4.71
CA LYS A 118 -14.16 8.74 5.99
C LYS A 118 -14.33 10.25 5.85
N TYR A 119 -13.61 10.86 4.93
CA TYR A 119 -13.66 12.28 4.61
C TYR A 119 -13.86 12.46 3.11
N SER A 120 -14.38 13.61 2.69
CA SER A 120 -14.52 13.96 1.27
C SER A 120 -13.14 14.22 0.62
N ASP A 121 -13.09 14.17 -0.71
CA ASP A 121 -11.89 14.49 -1.46
C ASP A 121 -11.46 15.93 -1.22
N GLU A 122 -12.40 16.87 -1.23
CA GLU A 122 -12.18 18.27 -0.89
C GLU A 122 -11.52 18.45 0.49
N TRP A 123 -12.00 17.70 1.50
CA TRP A 123 -11.39 17.73 2.83
C TRP A 123 -9.93 17.25 2.80
N HIS A 124 -9.64 16.19 2.03
CA HIS A 124 -8.27 15.69 1.88
C HIS A 124 -7.37 16.73 1.23
N VAL A 125 -7.84 17.34 0.16
CA VAL A 125 -7.12 18.39 -0.57
C VAL A 125 -6.84 19.59 0.34
N ASP A 126 -7.82 20.09 1.05
CA ASP A 126 -7.67 21.22 1.95
C ASP A 126 -6.71 20.88 3.11
N HIS A 127 -6.84 19.65 3.66
CA HIS A 127 -5.95 19.19 4.72
C HIS A 127 -4.50 19.04 4.25
N LEU A 128 -4.27 18.59 3.04
CA LEU A 128 -2.93 18.44 2.48
C LEU A 128 -2.34 19.80 2.06
N ARG A 129 -3.14 20.72 1.55
CA ARG A 129 -2.71 22.08 1.18
C ARG A 129 -2.33 22.91 2.42
N ASP A 130 -3.21 22.92 3.40
CA ASP A 130 -2.99 23.59 4.69
C ASP A 130 -3.68 22.80 5.82
N PRO A 131 -2.95 21.91 6.52
CA PRO A 131 -3.53 21.11 7.59
C PRO A 131 -4.24 21.91 8.69
N ARG A 132 -3.82 23.16 8.90
CA ARG A 132 -4.41 24.02 9.95
C ARG A 132 -5.72 24.64 9.52
N SER A 133 -6.04 24.68 8.24
CA SER A 133 -7.33 25.18 7.74
C SER A 133 -8.49 24.33 8.25
N VAL A 134 -8.30 23.01 8.33
CA VAL A 134 -9.32 22.05 8.78
C VAL A 134 -9.08 21.52 10.20
N VAL A 135 -7.82 21.55 10.68
CA VAL A 135 -7.41 21.15 12.04
C VAL A 135 -6.49 22.21 12.64
N PRO A 136 -7.02 23.25 13.31
CA PRO A 136 -6.22 24.41 13.76
C PRO A 136 -4.99 24.08 14.63
N GLY A 137 -5.03 22.97 15.38
CA GLY A 137 -3.92 22.50 16.23
C GLY A 137 -2.92 21.59 15.51
N SER A 138 -3.03 21.40 14.19
CA SER A 138 -2.18 20.49 13.43
C SER A 138 -0.72 20.91 13.45
N VAL A 139 0.17 19.93 13.62
CA VAL A 139 1.63 20.05 13.47
C VAL A 139 2.11 19.48 12.15
N MET A 140 1.19 18.95 11.33
CA MET A 140 1.49 18.42 10.00
C MET A 140 1.99 19.54 9.09
N PRO A 141 3.08 19.36 8.35
CA PRO A 141 3.53 20.32 7.34
C PRO A 141 2.55 20.40 6.16
N PRO A 142 2.48 21.53 5.45
CA PRO A 142 1.69 21.67 4.24
C PRO A 142 2.36 20.97 3.04
N TYR A 143 1.54 20.38 2.17
CA TYR A 143 1.92 19.71 0.93
C TYR A 143 1.22 20.35 -0.27
N ALA A 144 1.04 21.67 -0.26
CA ALA A 144 0.33 22.42 -1.30
C ALA A 144 0.93 22.21 -2.70
N PHE A 145 2.24 21.97 -2.78
CA PHE A 145 2.95 21.73 -4.04
C PHE A 145 2.44 20.50 -4.82
N LEU A 146 1.79 19.54 -4.15
CA LEU A 146 1.19 18.37 -4.80
C LEU A 146 0.08 18.76 -5.78
N SER A 147 -0.62 19.87 -5.54
CA SER A 147 -1.64 20.41 -6.46
C SER A 147 -1.05 21.07 -7.70
N ASP A 148 0.22 21.49 -7.65
CA ASP A 148 0.90 22.13 -8.77
C ASP A 148 1.70 21.11 -9.61
N ASN A 149 2.12 20.02 -8.99
CA ASN A 149 2.90 18.97 -9.63
C ASN A 149 1.99 18.07 -10.47
N ILE A 150 2.29 17.96 -11.76
CA ILE A 150 1.61 17.03 -12.66
C ILE A 150 2.25 15.63 -12.53
N VAL A 151 1.42 14.61 -12.51
CA VAL A 151 1.89 13.22 -12.47
C VAL A 151 2.66 12.87 -13.75
N HIS A 152 3.87 12.35 -13.56
CA HIS A 152 4.64 11.72 -14.64
C HIS A 152 4.30 10.24 -14.68
N PHE A 153 3.53 9.82 -15.67
CA PHE A 153 3.01 8.45 -15.79
C PHE A 153 3.52 7.68 -17.01
N GLU A 154 4.59 8.20 -17.65
CA GLU A 154 5.12 7.57 -18.87
C GLU A 154 5.66 6.16 -18.63
N ASP A 155 6.17 5.89 -17.45
CA ASP A 155 6.79 4.65 -17.02
C ASP A 155 5.89 3.78 -16.13
N ILE A 156 4.62 4.19 -15.91
CA ILE A 156 3.72 3.47 -14.99
C ILE A 156 3.52 2.00 -15.39
N GLY A 157 3.48 1.69 -16.68
CA GLY A 157 3.40 0.31 -17.14
C GLY A 157 4.62 -0.53 -16.75
N ASP A 158 5.82 0.06 -16.69
CA ASP A 158 7.02 -0.63 -16.25
C ASP A 158 7.04 -0.83 -14.72
N HIS A 159 6.43 0.08 -13.95
CA HIS A 159 6.19 -0.13 -12.53
C HIS A 159 5.28 -1.35 -12.30
N LEU A 160 4.18 -1.48 -13.04
CA LEU A 160 3.29 -2.63 -12.94
C LEU A 160 4.00 -3.93 -13.32
N LYS A 161 4.83 -3.93 -14.38
CA LYS A 161 5.64 -5.09 -14.77
C LYS A 161 6.62 -5.50 -13.66
N THR A 162 7.25 -4.54 -13.01
CA THR A 162 8.19 -4.80 -11.90
C THR A 162 7.47 -5.46 -10.73
N LEU A 163 6.32 -4.91 -10.33
CA LEU A 163 5.49 -5.49 -9.27
C LEU A 163 4.97 -6.89 -9.64
N ARG A 164 4.63 -7.12 -10.91
CA ARG A 164 4.26 -8.45 -11.39
C ARG A 164 5.41 -9.44 -11.25
N PHE A 165 6.64 -9.03 -11.50
CA PHE A 165 7.82 -9.86 -11.26
C PHE A 165 7.98 -10.23 -9.79
N GLU A 166 7.57 -9.35 -8.88
CA GLU A 166 7.55 -9.58 -7.42
C GLU A 166 6.32 -10.40 -6.95
N GLY A 167 5.42 -10.77 -7.86
CA GLY A 167 4.28 -11.64 -7.56
C GLY A 167 2.92 -10.95 -7.47
N VAL A 168 2.83 -9.64 -7.72
CA VAL A 168 1.54 -8.95 -7.79
C VAL A 168 0.81 -9.36 -9.08
N PRO A 169 -0.47 -9.75 -9.05
CA PRO A 169 -1.17 -10.37 -10.18
C PRO A 169 -1.66 -9.35 -11.22
N TYR A 170 -0.78 -8.50 -11.73
CA TYR A 170 -1.10 -7.63 -12.87
C TYR A 170 -1.18 -8.44 -14.17
N SER A 171 -2.30 -8.35 -14.89
CA SER A 171 -2.46 -8.95 -16.21
C SER A 171 -1.72 -8.15 -17.30
N ASP A 172 -1.55 -8.75 -18.48
CA ASP A 172 -0.97 -8.03 -19.63
C ASP A 172 -1.86 -6.82 -20.00
N GLU A 173 -3.18 -7.00 -19.96
CA GLU A 173 -4.14 -5.92 -20.24
C GLU A 173 -4.02 -4.75 -19.24
N MET A 174 -3.86 -5.02 -17.94
CA MET A 174 -3.64 -3.97 -16.93
C MET A 174 -2.36 -3.18 -17.20
N ILE A 175 -1.32 -3.85 -17.67
CA ILE A 175 -0.02 -3.20 -17.96
C ILE A 175 -0.11 -2.37 -19.23
N GLU A 176 -0.72 -2.91 -20.29
CA GLU A 176 -0.85 -2.21 -21.58
C GLU A 176 -1.77 -0.99 -21.48
N SER A 177 -2.84 -1.08 -20.68
CA SER A 177 -3.79 0.01 -20.47
C SER A 177 -3.39 0.98 -19.35
N ALA A 178 -2.27 0.77 -18.65
CA ALA A 178 -1.93 1.47 -17.42
C ALA A 178 -1.99 3.01 -17.52
N LYS A 179 -1.57 3.59 -18.64
CA LYS A 179 -1.62 5.04 -18.86
C LYS A 179 -3.05 5.55 -19.05
N ALA A 180 -3.83 4.83 -19.86
CA ALA A 180 -5.24 5.17 -20.09
C ALA A 180 -6.06 5.03 -18.79
N ASP A 181 -5.81 3.95 -18.04
CA ASP A 181 -6.44 3.68 -16.75
C ASP A 181 -6.16 4.78 -15.72
N LEU A 182 -4.92 5.28 -15.68
CA LEU A 182 -4.55 6.37 -14.76
C LEU A 182 -5.33 7.64 -15.04
N VAL A 183 -5.42 8.02 -16.31
CA VAL A 183 -6.14 9.23 -16.74
C VAL A 183 -7.65 9.03 -16.55
N ALA A 184 -8.19 7.90 -16.96
CA ALA A 184 -9.62 7.61 -16.85
C ALA A 184 -10.10 7.59 -15.39
N GLN A 185 -9.25 7.22 -14.44
CA GLN A 185 -9.61 7.22 -13.02
C GLN A 185 -9.66 8.63 -12.42
N ALA A 186 -8.82 9.56 -12.91
CA ALA A 186 -8.70 10.92 -12.38
C ALA A 186 -9.64 11.93 -13.07
N ASP A 187 -10.20 11.60 -14.22
CA ASP A 187 -11.07 12.49 -14.99
C ASP A 187 -12.50 11.93 -15.07
N PRO A 188 -13.45 12.51 -14.33
CA PRO A 188 -14.86 12.09 -14.39
C PRO A 188 -15.52 12.36 -15.75
N ASN A 189 -14.90 13.16 -16.61
CA ASN A 189 -15.39 13.45 -17.97
C ASN A 189 -14.67 12.61 -19.05
N ALA A 190 -13.78 11.69 -18.65
CA ALA A 190 -13.16 10.75 -19.58
C ALA A 190 -14.22 9.90 -20.30
N ASP A 191 -13.83 9.27 -21.41
CA ASP A 191 -14.75 8.41 -22.15
C ASP A 191 -15.33 7.34 -21.21
N TYR A 192 -16.64 7.19 -21.23
CA TYR A 192 -17.35 6.23 -20.39
C TYR A 192 -16.88 4.79 -20.63
N ASP A 193 -16.56 4.45 -21.88
CA ASP A 193 -16.05 3.13 -22.25
C ASP A 193 -14.66 2.87 -21.60
N ASP A 194 -13.81 3.89 -21.48
CA ASP A 194 -12.50 3.78 -20.82
C ASP A 194 -12.64 3.61 -19.31
N GLN A 195 -13.54 4.36 -18.67
CA GLN A 195 -13.84 4.22 -17.24
C GLN A 195 -14.42 2.84 -16.91
N ASP A 196 -15.41 2.39 -17.70
CA ASP A 196 -16.02 1.07 -17.52
C ASP A 196 -14.98 -0.06 -17.73
N ALA A 197 -14.10 0.08 -18.70
CA ALA A 197 -13.03 -0.88 -18.94
C ALA A 197 -12.03 -0.95 -17.77
N LEU A 198 -11.62 0.19 -17.22
CA LEU A 198 -10.80 0.27 -16.01
C LEU A 198 -11.50 -0.44 -14.84
N VAL A 199 -12.74 -0.04 -14.53
CA VAL A 199 -13.50 -0.61 -13.42
C VAL A 199 -13.69 -2.11 -13.59
N ALA A 200 -14.10 -2.56 -14.77
CA ALA A 200 -14.31 -3.99 -15.06
C ALA A 200 -13.02 -4.80 -14.86
N ARG A 201 -11.88 -4.28 -15.31
CA ARG A 201 -10.58 -4.94 -15.27
C ARG A 201 -10.09 -5.16 -13.83
N TYR A 202 -10.19 -4.14 -12.98
CA TYR A 202 -9.73 -4.23 -11.59
C TYR A 202 -10.75 -4.88 -10.66
N GLU A 203 -12.05 -4.69 -10.88
CA GLU A 203 -13.08 -5.36 -10.09
C GLU A 203 -13.19 -6.86 -10.39
N ALA A 204 -12.86 -7.28 -11.62
CA ALA A 204 -12.73 -8.71 -11.94
C ALA A 204 -11.61 -9.36 -11.11
N ALA A 205 -10.48 -8.66 -10.94
CA ALA A 205 -9.39 -9.12 -10.09
C ALA A 205 -9.78 -9.15 -8.60
N ALA A 206 -10.57 -8.18 -8.14
CA ALA A 206 -11.09 -8.12 -6.77
C ALA A 206 -12.14 -9.20 -6.47
N GLY A 207 -12.83 -9.71 -7.49
CA GLY A 207 -14.03 -10.54 -7.32
C GLY A 207 -15.18 -9.82 -6.59
N ARG A 208 -15.17 -8.50 -6.55
CA ARG A 208 -16.15 -7.64 -5.87
C ARG A 208 -16.29 -6.31 -6.63
N LYS A 209 -17.52 -5.82 -6.74
CA LYS A 209 -17.83 -4.50 -7.32
C LYS A 209 -17.65 -3.37 -6.30
N GLY A 210 -17.49 -2.15 -6.80
CA GLY A 210 -17.35 -0.94 -5.98
C GLY A 210 -15.98 -0.84 -5.29
N THR A 211 -14.94 -1.47 -5.83
CA THR A 211 -13.58 -1.39 -5.30
C THR A 211 -12.73 -0.35 -6.02
N VAL A 212 -13.16 0.14 -7.18
CA VAL A 212 -12.51 1.21 -7.93
C VAL A 212 -13.37 2.46 -7.83
N ILE A 213 -12.76 3.55 -7.40
CA ILE A 213 -13.39 4.87 -7.35
C ILE A 213 -12.83 5.68 -8.51
N VAL A 214 -13.69 6.31 -9.28
CA VAL A 214 -13.36 7.23 -10.37
C VAL A 214 -13.87 8.60 -9.96
N GLY A 215 -13.04 9.63 -10.08
CA GLY A 215 -13.46 10.99 -9.72
C GLY A 215 -12.39 12.03 -9.96
N ASP A 216 -12.79 13.27 -9.96
CA ASP A 216 -11.93 14.43 -9.90
C ASP A 216 -11.60 14.67 -8.42
N TYR A 217 -10.42 14.27 -8.01
CA TYR A 217 -10.05 14.28 -6.60
C TYR A 217 -9.59 15.65 -6.10
N ASP A 218 -9.00 16.49 -6.97
CA ASP A 218 -8.49 17.82 -6.59
C ASP A 218 -9.35 19.00 -7.06
N GLY A 219 -10.39 18.73 -7.86
CA GLY A 219 -11.33 19.72 -8.38
C GLY A 219 -10.90 20.35 -9.70
N ASP A 220 -9.88 19.81 -10.39
CA ASP A 220 -9.41 20.30 -11.70
C ASP A 220 -9.22 19.15 -12.70
N PRO A 221 -10.28 18.71 -13.39
CA PRO A 221 -10.22 17.55 -14.29
C PRO A 221 -9.40 17.80 -15.58
N SER A 222 -8.86 19.00 -15.76
CA SER A 222 -8.07 19.32 -16.95
C SER A 222 -6.66 18.73 -16.93
N ARG A 223 -6.22 18.23 -15.79
CA ARG A 223 -4.87 17.69 -15.57
C ARG A 223 -4.88 16.69 -14.42
N VAL A 224 -3.99 15.72 -14.45
CA VAL A 224 -3.80 14.78 -13.34
C VAL A 224 -2.62 15.23 -12.50
N THR A 225 -2.87 15.59 -11.26
CA THR A 225 -1.88 16.10 -10.31
C THR A 225 -1.40 15.02 -9.34
N GLU A 226 -0.30 15.28 -8.66
CA GLU A 226 0.16 14.42 -7.57
C GLU A 226 -0.85 14.42 -6.39
N MET A 227 -1.65 15.48 -6.27
CA MET A 227 -2.73 15.56 -5.28
C MET A 227 -3.83 14.54 -5.61
N ASP A 228 -4.29 14.44 -6.88
CA ASP A 228 -5.26 13.43 -7.31
C ASP A 228 -4.81 12.03 -6.98
N ALA A 229 -3.58 11.71 -7.34
CA ALA A 229 -3.02 10.37 -7.10
C ALA A 229 -2.96 10.04 -5.60
N LEU A 230 -2.50 10.98 -4.78
CA LEU A 230 -2.42 10.77 -3.34
C LEU A 230 -3.81 10.62 -2.71
N VAL A 231 -4.77 11.47 -3.08
CA VAL A 231 -6.14 11.38 -2.55
C VAL A 231 -6.82 10.07 -3.01
N ALA A 232 -6.65 9.67 -4.26
CA ALA A 232 -7.16 8.38 -4.76
C ALA A 232 -6.62 7.20 -3.92
N TYR A 233 -5.33 7.19 -3.60
CA TYR A 233 -4.73 6.19 -2.72
C TYR A 233 -5.32 6.24 -1.31
N LEU A 234 -5.45 7.42 -0.71
CA LEU A 234 -6.01 7.58 0.64
C LEU A 234 -7.49 7.15 0.71
N GLN A 235 -8.28 7.46 -0.30
CA GLN A 235 -9.69 7.06 -0.39
C GLN A 235 -9.88 5.55 -0.58
N MET A 236 -8.89 4.87 -1.14
CA MET A 236 -8.93 3.41 -1.28
C MET A 236 -8.56 2.70 0.03
N THR A 237 -7.72 3.29 0.91
CA THR A 237 -7.21 2.61 2.10
C THR A 237 -8.32 2.09 3.01
N GLY A 238 -8.27 0.78 3.30
CA GLY A 238 -9.23 0.10 4.17
C GLY A 238 -10.61 -0.19 3.56
N THR A 239 -10.81 0.06 2.25
CA THR A 239 -12.09 -0.17 1.56
C THR A 239 -12.15 -1.48 0.80
N LEU A 240 -11.01 -2.11 0.51
CA LEU A 240 -10.95 -3.32 -0.31
C LEU A 240 -11.55 -4.55 0.39
N VAL A 241 -11.45 -4.65 1.70
CA VAL A 241 -12.08 -5.73 2.48
C VAL A 241 -13.44 -5.27 3.00
N ASP A 242 -14.46 -6.09 2.82
CA ASP A 242 -15.76 -5.85 3.44
C ASP A 242 -15.80 -6.47 4.84
N PHE A 243 -15.47 -5.66 5.84
CA PHE A 243 -15.45 -6.08 7.22
C PHE A 243 -16.83 -6.38 7.81
N SER A 244 -17.92 -6.04 7.13
CA SER A 244 -19.28 -6.42 7.57
C SER A 244 -19.56 -7.92 7.37
N THR A 245 -18.82 -8.55 6.46
CA THR A 245 -18.95 -9.98 6.11
C THR A 245 -17.76 -10.82 6.55
N TYR A 246 -16.72 -10.20 7.11
CA TYR A 246 -15.52 -10.90 7.57
C TYR A 246 -15.73 -11.46 8.99
N GLU A 247 -15.55 -12.76 9.15
CA GLU A 247 -15.56 -13.44 10.44
C GLU A 247 -14.19 -14.07 10.71
N ALA A 248 -13.53 -13.65 11.80
CA ALA A 248 -12.16 -14.08 12.13
C ALA A 248 -12.03 -15.60 12.36
N ASP A 249 -13.12 -16.23 12.83
CA ASP A 249 -13.16 -17.66 13.14
C ASP A 249 -13.56 -18.53 11.93
N ASP A 250 -13.93 -17.93 10.81
CA ASP A 250 -14.25 -18.67 9.59
C ASP A 250 -13.00 -19.30 8.99
N LEU A 251 -12.98 -20.65 8.97
CA LEU A 251 -11.88 -21.44 8.44
C LEU A 251 -11.66 -21.24 6.94
N SER A 252 -12.69 -20.78 6.20
CA SER A 252 -12.57 -20.46 4.76
C SER A 252 -11.65 -19.25 4.50
N ASN A 253 -11.46 -18.38 5.49
CA ASN A 253 -10.54 -17.23 5.44
C ASN A 253 -9.07 -17.64 5.60
N ARG A 254 -8.79 -18.91 5.92
CA ARG A 254 -7.42 -19.43 6.02
C ARG A 254 -6.99 -20.00 4.67
N ARG A 255 -5.79 -19.69 4.24
CA ARG A 255 -5.15 -20.32 3.08
C ARG A 255 -4.70 -21.73 3.42
#